data_8f822cb1e59234b470891eed7f3352b3
#
_entry.id   8f822cb1e59234b470891eed7f3352b3
#
_cell.length_a   1.000
_cell.length_b   1.000
_cell.length_c   1.000
_cell.angle_alpha   90.00
_cell.angle_beta   90.00
_cell.angle_gamma   90.00
#
_symmetry.space_group_name_H-M   'P 1'
#
loop_
_entity.id
_entity.type
_entity.pdbx_description
1 polymer ?
#
loop_
_entity_poly.entity_id
_entity_poly.type
_entity_poly.pdbx_seq_one_letter_code
_entity_poly.pdbx_strand_id
1 'polypeptide(L)'
;MLDLRKIITKTFNEVLKQTNPEHKIYDKLDDDLVLLDSGLDSLGFAILVALLDEELGYDPFQIMEEPIYPSTFDEFLKIYEIHKK
;
A
#
# COMPACT_ATOMS: atom_id res chain seq x y z
N MET A 1 -8.02 1.37 18.14
CA MET A 1 -7.92 2.32 17.03
C MET A 1 -6.97 1.76 15.96
N LEU A 2 -7.43 1.73 14.72
CA LEU A 2 -6.62 1.21 13.62
C LEU A 2 -5.52 2.19 13.26
N ASP A 3 -4.28 1.70 13.19
CA ASP A 3 -3.17 2.48 12.68
C ASP A 3 -2.92 2.07 11.23
N LEU A 4 -3.47 2.84 10.29
CA LEU A 4 -3.37 2.54 8.87
C LEU A 4 -1.92 2.43 8.40
N ARG A 5 -1.06 3.31 8.89
CA ARG A 5 0.36 3.29 8.51
C ARG A 5 1.01 1.97 8.88
N LYS A 6 0.75 1.47 10.08
CA LYS A 6 1.32 0.19 10.53
C LYS A 6 0.76 -0.98 9.74
N ILE A 7 -0.55 -1.00 9.51
CA ILE A 7 -1.20 -2.07 8.76
C ILE A 7 -0.66 -2.11 7.34
N ILE A 8 -0.58 -0.96 6.69
CA ILE A 8 -0.10 -0.87 5.32
C ILE A 8 1.37 -1.28 5.24
N THR A 9 2.20 -0.82 6.18
CA THR A 9 3.63 -1.18 6.21
C THR A 9 3.81 -2.69 6.36
N LYS A 10 3.07 -3.30 7.27
CA LYS A 10 3.13 -4.74 7.49
C LYS A 10 2.74 -5.52 6.24
N THR A 11 1.61 -5.15 5.64
CA THR A 11 1.10 -5.82 4.45
C THR A 11 2.03 -5.60 3.26
N PHE A 12 2.59 -4.39 3.13
CA PHE A 12 3.57 -4.06 2.12
C PHE A 12 4.77 -5.01 2.21
N ASN A 13 5.31 -5.20 3.41
CA ASN A 13 6.45 -6.09 3.61
C ASN A 13 6.11 -7.54 3.31
N GLU A 14 4.91 -7.99 3.62
CA GLU A 14 4.47 -9.35 3.30
C GLU A 14 4.45 -9.57 1.78
N VAL A 15 3.92 -8.61 1.03
CA VAL A 15 3.91 -8.67 -0.43
C VAL A 15 5.32 -8.63 -0.98
N LEU A 16 6.16 -7.75 -0.43
CA LEU A 16 7.55 -7.62 -0.86
C LEU A 16 8.31 -8.93 -0.69
N LYS A 17 8.11 -9.62 0.43
CA LYS A 17 8.73 -10.93 0.66
C LYS A 17 8.32 -11.97 -0.37
N GLN A 18 7.07 -11.91 -0.82
CA GLN A 18 6.55 -12.87 -1.79
C GLN A 18 7.00 -12.57 -3.21
N THR A 19 7.07 -11.29 -3.57
CA THR A 19 7.35 -10.88 -4.96
C THR A 19 8.81 -10.55 -5.20
N ASN A 20 9.54 -10.16 -4.16
CA ASN A 20 10.96 -9.79 -4.27
C ASN A 20 11.70 -10.20 -3.00
N PRO A 21 11.88 -11.51 -2.76
CA PRO A 21 12.39 -12.02 -1.47
C PRO A 21 13.82 -11.59 -1.15
N GLU A 22 14.59 -11.15 -2.14
CA GLU A 22 15.97 -10.69 -1.92
C GLU A 22 16.03 -9.24 -1.45
N HIS A 23 14.93 -8.49 -1.63
CA HIS A 23 14.86 -7.11 -1.21
C HIS A 23 14.67 -7.03 0.30
N LYS A 24 15.31 -6.04 0.93
CA LYS A 24 15.14 -5.82 2.36
C LYS A 24 13.75 -5.29 2.65
N ILE A 25 13.16 -5.75 3.74
CA ILE A 25 11.87 -5.21 4.19
C ILE A 25 12.11 -3.85 4.87
N TYR A 26 11.05 -3.07 4.99
CA TYR A 26 11.11 -1.74 5.56
C TYR A 26 10.64 -1.76 7.00
N ASP A 27 11.40 -1.14 7.90
CA ASP A 27 10.93 -0.88 9.27
C ASP A 27 9.86 0.21 9.23
N LYS A 28 10.03 1.17 8.34
CA LYS A 28 9.13 2.29 8.20
C LYS A 28 9.13 2.74 6.74
N LEU A 29 7.95 3.02 6.21
CA LEU A 29 7.82 3.59 4.87
C LEU A 29 7.76 5.11 4.98
N ASP A 30 8.73 5.78 4.36
CA ASP A 30 8.78 7.23 4.37
C ASP A 30 7.69 7.81 3.46
N ASP A 31 7.20 9.01 3.80
CA ASP A 31 6.14 9.65 3.05
C ASP A 31 6.52 9.90 1.59
N ASP A 32 7.77 10.23 1.34
CA ASP A 32 8.26 10.54 0.00
C ASP A 32 8.79 9.33 -0.76
N LEU A 33 8.65 8.13 -0.20
CA LEU A 33 9.05 6.90 -0.89
C LEU A 33 8.24 6.73 -2.16
N VAL A 34 8.91 6.63 -3.30
CA VAL A 34 8.26 6.37 -4.59
C VAL A 34 7.93 4.88 -4.65
N LEU A 35 6.64 4.56 -4.77
CA LEU A 35 6.15 3.19 -4.64
C LEU A 35 6.78 2.22 -5.63
N LEU A 36 6.93 2.64 -6.90
CA LEU A 36 7.50 1.77 -7.93
C LEU A 36 9.02 1.64 -7.82
N ASP A 37 9.67 2.48 -7.00
CA ASP A 37 11.11 2.39 -6.72
C ASP A 37 11.38 1.67 -5.40
N SER A 38 10.35 1.17 -4.75
CA SER A 38 10.48 0.56 -3.42
C SER A 38 10.82 -0.92 -3.45
N GLY A 39 10.97 -1.51 -4.63
CA GLY A 39 11.14 -2.95 -4.79
C GLY A 39 9.83 -3.65 -5.14
N LEU A 40 8.71 -2.94 -5.10
CA LEU A 40 7.39 -3.46 -5.41
C LEU A 40 7.02 -3.06 -6.84
N ASP A 41 6.77 -4.05 -7.70
CA ASP A 41 6.37 -3.78 -9.08
C ASP A 41 4.84 -3.63 -9.19
N SER A 42 4.33 -3.47 -10.41
CA SER A 42 2.89 -3.29 -10.66
C SER A 42 2.07 -4.47 -10.15
N LEU A 43 2.57 -5.70 -10.33
CA LEU A 43 1.89 -6.89 -9.84
C LEU A 43 1.87 -6.90 -8.32
N GLY A 44 3.00 -6.59 -7.70
CA GLY A 44 3.09 -6.50 -6.23
C GLY A 44 2.15 -5.45 -5.68
N PHE A 45 2.05 -4.31 -6.36
CA PHE A 45 1.11 -3.25 -5.96
C PHE A 45 -0.34 -3.73 -6.01
N ALA A 46 -0.71 -4.46 -7.06
CA ALA A 46 -2.07 -5.02 -7.19
C ALA A 46 -2.37 -6.02 -6.07
N ILE A 47 -1.39 -6.84 -5.71
CA ILE A 47 -1.53 -7.80 -4.61
C ILE A 47 -1.69 -7.05 -3.28
N LEU A 48 -0.90 -5.99 -3.09
CA LEU A 48 -0.99 -5.16 -1.89
C LEU A 48 -2.40 -4.59 -1.70
N VAL A 49 -2.97 -4.03 -2.76
CA VAL A 49 -4.32 -3.46 -2.72
C VAL A 49 -5.35 -4.54 -2.38
N ALA A 50 -5.22 -5.73 -2.98
CA ALA A 50 -6.13 -6.85 -2.70
C ALA A 50 -6.06 -7.30 -1.25
N LEU A 51 -4.85 -7.40 -0.68
CA LEU A 51 -4.68 -7.82 0.70
C LEU A 51 -5.19 -6.76 1.68
N LEU A 52 -5.00 -5.48 1.35
CA LEU A 52 -5.52 -4.40 2.19
C LEU A 52 -7.04 -4.36 2.17
N ASP A 53 -7.68 -4.71 1.05
CA ASP A 53 -9.13 -4.83 0.99
C ASP A 53 -9.62 -5.88 1.97
N GLU A 54 -8.97 -7.04 2.03
CA GLU A 54 -9.30 -8.07 3.00
C GLU A 54 -9.07 -7.62 4.44
N GLU A 55 -7.96 -6.92 4.67
CA GLU A 55 -7.56 -6.51 6.02
C GLU A 55 -8.41 -5.37 6.55
N LEU A 56 -8.72 -4.39 5.71
CA LEU A 56 -9.42 -3.17 6.11
C LEU A 56 -10.92 -3.20 5.81
N GLY A 57 -11.35 -4.08 4.91
CA GLY A 57 -12.75 -4.21 4.54
C GLY A 57 -13.20 -3.21 3.48
N TYR A 58 -12.28 -2.53 2.81
CA TYR A 58 -12.62 -1.62 1.72
C TYR A 58 -11.45 -1.45 0.76
N ASP A 59 -11.78 -1.11 -0.48
CA ASP A 59 -10.80 -0.81 -1.53
C ASP A 59 -11.11 0.57 -2.09
N PRO A 60 -10.32 1.58 -1.70
CA PRO A 60 -10.60 2.96 -2.13
C PRO A 60 -10.50 3.14 -3.65
N PHE A 61 -9.71 2.31 -4.33
CA PHE A 61 -9.54 2.43 -5.78
C PHE A 61 -10.79 1.98 -6.55
N GLN A 62 -11.66 1.18 -5.94
CA GLN A 62 -12.94 0.81 -6.52
C GLN A 62 -14.03 1.82 -6.22
N ILE A 63 -13.87 2.57 -5.13
CA ILE A 63 -14.86 3.55 -4.68
C ILE A 63 -14.70 4.88 -5.41
N MET A 64 -13.47 5.22 -5.79
CA MET A 64 -13.14 6.50 -6.42
C MET A 64 -13.82 6.64 -7.78
N GLU A 65 -14.43 7.80 -8.02
CA GLU A 65 -15.05 8.09 -9.31
C GLU A 65 -14.02 8.22 -10.42
N GLU A 66 -12.86 8.82 -10.11
CA GLU A 66 -11.76 8.96 -11.05
C GLU A 66 -10.56 8.19 -10.54
N PRO A 67 -9.92 7.37 -11.39
CA PRO A 67 -8.73 6.65 -10.94
C PRO A 67 -7.57 7.61 -10.68
N ILE A 68 -7.06 7.57 -9.46
CA ILE A 68 -5.89 8.32 -9.07
C ILE A 68 -4.82 7.31 -8.70
N TYR A 69 -3.67 7.39 -9.36
CA TYR A 69 -2.57 6.47 -9.10
C TYR A 69 -1.54 7.18 -8.22
N PRO A 70 -1.37 6.74 -6.97
CA PRO A 70 -0.40 7.38 -6.09
C PRO A 70 1.02 7.10 -6.53
N SER A 71 1.88 8.12 -6.50
CA SER A 71 3.29 7.96 -6.80
C SER A 71 4.09 7.65 -5.56
N THR A 72 3.73 8.26 -4.43
CA THR A 72 4.46 8.12 -3.17
C THR A 72 3.63 7.41 -2.12
N PHE A 73 4.30 6.94 -1.07
CA PHE A 73 3.63 6.31 0.04
C PHE A 73 2.64 7.25 0.73
N ASP A 74 3.00 8.54 0.87
CA ASP A 74 2.10 9.51 1.48
C ASP A 74 0.80 9.65 0.70
N GLU A 75 0.87 9.72 -0.62
CA GLU A 75 -0.32 9.77 -1.46
C GLU A 75 -1.17 8.51 -1.29
N PHE A 76 -0.54 7.36 -1.24
CA PHE A 76 -1.20 6.07 -1.06
C PHE A 76 -1.93 6.04 0.29
N LEU A 77 -1.25 6.42 1.35
CA LEU A 77 -1.81 6.44 2.69
C LEU A 77 -3.01 7.39 2.77
N LYS A 78 -2.90 8.59 2.18
CA LYS A 78 -3.98 9.58 2.18
C LYS A 78 -5.23 9.07 1.48
N ILE A 79 -5.08 8.34 0.38
CA ILE A 79 -6.21 7.74 -0.32
C ILE A 79 -6.99 6.82 0.63
N TYR A 80 -6.29 6.00 1.40
CA TYR A 80 -6.93 5.11 2.36
C TYR A 80 -7.56 5.88 3.51
N GLU A 81 -6.93 6.95 3.97
CA GLU A 81 -7.47 7.77 5.05
C GLU A 81 -8.75 8.51 4.65
N ILE A 82 -8.78 9.04 3.42
CA ILE A 82 -9.94 9.77 2.90
C ILE A 82 -11.15 8.85 2.77
N HIS A 83 -10.94 7.61 2.35
CA HIS A 83 -12.02 6.65 2.09
C HIS A 83 -12.27 5.71 3.27
N LYS A 84 -11.66 5.96 4.40
CA LYS A 84 -11.79 5.15 5.60
C LYS A 84 -13.24 5.10 6.06
N LYS A 85 -13.71 3.88 6.34
CA LYS A 85 -15.05 3.65 6.89
C LYS A 85 -15.08 3.77 8.41
#